data_dad9d6d31944bea1bb6cdecbf76df161
#
_entry.id   dad9d6d31944bea1bb6cdecbf76df161
#
_cell.length_a   1.000
_cell.length_b   1.000
_cell.length_c   1.000
_cell.angle_alpha   90.00
_cell.angle_beta   90.00
_cell.angle_gamma   90.00
#
_symmetry.space_group_name_H-M   'P 1'
#
loop_
_entity.id
_entity.type
_entity.pdbx_description
1 polymer ?
#
loop_
_entity_poly.entity_id
_entity_poly.type
_entity_poly.pdbx_seq_one_letter_code
_entity_poly.pdbx_strand_id
1 'polypeptide(L)'
;MSQYITTKKVIIISSVKDKNELPKRFQLASFTKIYKLFPSKIVANLEDYTKFFLGKSLKKRAALYKKYLSVRDRSYLHWSIYNVINWNGVIKTPKNLVHIHGTDDKVFPLKNVSNCVVVEGGTHVMILRKSKTITKHIHESLIF
;
A
#
# COMPACT_ATOMS: atom_id res chain seq x y z
N MET A 1 8.68 11.90 -4.47
CA MET A 1 8.40 12.81 -5.59
C MET A 1 7.81 14.14 -5.12
N SER A 2 6.73 14.17 -4.32
CA SER A 2 6.13 15.43 -3.81
C SER A 2 7.06 16.36 -3.05
N GLN A 3 8.21 15.88 -2.60
CA GLN A 3 9.23 16.70 -1.93
C GLN A 3 10.08 17.52 -2.92
N TYR A 4 10.08 17.17 -4.19
CA TYR A 4 10.91 17.75 -5.23
C TYR A 4 10.13 18.58 -6.25
N ILE A 5 8.81 18.59 -6.13
CA ILE A 5 7.92 19.33 -7.02
C ILE A 5 6.88 20.09 -6.21
N THR A 6 6.53 21.28 -6.66
CA THR A 6 5.42 22.05 -6.07
C THR A 6 4.10 21.44 -6.50
N THR A 7 3.30 21.03 -5.52
CA THR A 7 1.98 20.43 -5.75
C THR A 7 0.90 21.24 -5.05
N LYS A 8 -0.28 21.35 -5.66
CA LYS A 8 -1.44 21.97 -5.00
C LYS A 8 -1.98 21.07 -3.88
N LYS A 9 -2.03 19.78 -4.12
CA LYS A 9 -2.50 18.77 -3.15
C LYS A 9 -1.75 17.46 -3.37
N VAL A 10 -1.46 16.75 -2.29
CA VAL A 10 -0.91 15.38 -2.32
C VAL A 10 -1.95 14.46 -1.73
N ILE A 11 -2.35 13.43 -2.45
CA ILE A 11 -3.32 12.44 -1.98
C ILE A 11 -2.65 11.08 -1.98
N ILE A 12 -2.63 10.42 -0.83
CA ILE A 12 -2.17 9.04 -0.70
C ILE A 12 -3.32 8.14 -0.27
N ILE A 13 -3.37 6.93 -0.83
CA ILE A 13 -4.44 5.97 -0.60
C ILE A 13 -3.82 4.64 -0.23
N SER A 14 -4.26 4.03 0.89
CA SER A 14 -3.75 2.74 1.38
C SER A 14 -2.21 2.69 1.44
N SER A 15 -1.59 3.75 1.91
CA SER A 15 -0.14 3.88 1.97
C SER A 15 0.30 4.36 3.35
N VAL A 16 1.57 4.68 3.50
CA VAL A 16 2.15 5.27 4.71
C VAL A 16 2.89 6.55 4.35
N LYS A 17 2.85 7.54 5.23
CA LYS A 17 3.53 8.85 5.03
C LYS A 17 4.76 9.01 5.90
N ASP A 18 4.90 8.14 6.90
CA ASP A 18 6.02 8.17 7.84
C ASP A 18 6.53 6.76 8.11
N LYS A 19 7.82 6.63 8.42
CA LYS A 19 8.46 5.37 8.77
C LYS A 19 7.82 4.71 10.00
N ASN A 20 7.33 5.51 10.95
CA ASN A 20 6.71 5.02 12.17
C ASN A 20 5.35 4.35 11.90
N GLU A 21 4.71 4.67 10.77
CA GLU A 21 3.47 4.01 10.34
C GLU A 21 3.73 2.62 9.75
N LEU A 22 4.98 2.27 9.43
CA LEU A 22 5.32 0.93 8.98
C LEU A 22 5.14 -0.10 10.10
N PRO A 23 4.47 -1.24 9.83
CA PRO A 23 4.36 -2.32 10.80
C PRO A 23 5.72 -2.80 11.29
N LYS A 24 5.80 -3.14 12.58
CA LYS A 24 7.04 -3.64 13.23
C LYS A 24 7.69 -4.82 12.47
N ARG A 25 6.87 -5.65 11.80
CA ARG A 25 7.38 -6.75 10.96
C ARG A 25 8.27 -6.27 9.80
N PHE A 26 8.01 -5.10 9.22
CA PHE A 26 8.87 -4.53 8.18
C PHE A 26 10.18 -3.98 8.78
N GLN A 27 10.10 -3.38 9.95
CA GLN A 27 11.29 -2.92 10.68
C GLN A 27 12.19 -4.10 11.05
N LEU A 28 11.59 -5.19 11.55
CA LEU A 28 12.31 -6.43 11.85
C LEU A 28 12.92 -7.04 10.59
N ALA A 29 12.16 -7.09 9.49
CA ALA A 29 12.66 -7.59 8.21
C ALA A 29 13.82 -6.75 7.65
N SER A 30 13.80 -5.44 7.87
CA SER A 30 14.92 -4.55 7.51
C SER A 30 16.17 -4.88 8.32
N PHE A 31 16.02 -5.03 9.63
CA PHE A 31 17.14 -5.36 10.53
C PHE A 31 17.76 -6.72 10.24
N THR A 32 16.93 -7.75 10.15
CA THR A 32 17.37 -9.13 9.92
C THR A 32 17.76 -9.43 8.48
N LYS A 33 17.42 -8.55 7.54
CA LYS A 33 17.61 -8.74 6.09
C LYS A 33 16.92 -10.00 5.54
N ILE A 34 15.96 -10.58 6.27
CA ILE A 34 15.25 -11.82 5.91
C ILE A 34 14.52 -11.71 4.56
N TYR A 35 14.17 -10.50 4.12
CA TYR A 35 13.60 -10.27 2.80
C TYR A 35 14.49 -10.72 1.65
N LYS A 36 15.81 -10.83 1.85
CA LYS A 36 16.77 -11.37 0.87
C LYS A 36 16.60 -12.87 0.63
N LEU A 37 16.10 -13.59 1.65
CA LEU A 37 15.82 -15.02 1.59
C LEU A 37 14.43 -15.31 1.00
N PHE A 38 13.68 -14.27 0.64
CA PHE A 38 12.33 -14.43 0.10
C PHE A 38 12.40 -15.21 -1.22
N PRO A 39 11.82 -16.44 -1.29
CA PRO A 39 11.97 -17.27 -2.46
C PRO A 39 11.24 -16.60 -3.63
N SER A 40 12.01 -16.09 -4.56
CA SER A 40 11.49 -15.43 -5.77
C SER A 40 10.57 -16.32 -6.62
N LYS A 41 10.65 -17.64 -6.44
CA LYS A 41 9.73 -18.63 -7.04
C LYS A 41 8.30 -18.49 -6.48
N ILE A 42 8.13 -18.10 -5.22
CA ILE A 42 6.80 -17.87 -4.61
C ILE A 42 6.13 -16.64 -5.21
N VAL A 43 6.93 -15.64 -5.58
CA VAL A 43 6.42 -14.39 -6.16
C VAL A 43 6.04 -14.54 -7.62
N ALA A 44 6.65 -15.49 -8.33
CA ALA A 44 6.31 -15.79 -9.73
C ALA A 44 4.90 -16.38 -9.88
N ASN A 45 4.38 -17.05 -8.84
CA ASN A 45 3.05 -17.63 -8.83
C ASN A 45 2.07 -16.74 -8.05
N LEU A 46 1.56 -15.70 -8.73
CA LEU A 46 0.59 -14.75 -8.15
C LEU A 46 -0.65 -15.47 -7.58
N GLU A 47 -1.01 -16.63 -8.13
CA GLU A 47 -2.13 -17.44 -7.64
C GLU A 47 -1.88 -17.99 -6.24
N ASP A 48 -0.64 -18.35 -5.93
CA ASP A 48 -0.29 -18.83 -4.58
C ASP A 48 -0.13 -17.67 -3.60
N TYR A 49 0.34 -16.53 -4.08
CA TYR A 49 0.41 -15.30 -3.29
C TYR A 49 -1.00 -14.80 -2.90
N THR A 50 -1.95 -14.85 -3.82
CA THR A 50 -3.33 -14.48 -3.54
C THR A 50 -4.01 -15.45 -2.58
N LYS A 51 -3.70 -16.75 -2.62
CA LYS A 51 -4.21 -17.75 -1.66
C LYS A 51 -3.70 -17.49 -0.25
N PHE A 52 -2.43 -17.13 -0.11
CA PHE A 52 -1.76 -16.97 1.19
C PHE A 52 -2.18 -15.68 1.92
N PHE A 53 -2.30 -14.57 1.19
CA PHE A 53 -2.55 -13.26 1.80
C PHE A 53 -3.99 -12.79 1.80
N LEU A 54 -4.85 -13.36 0.97
CA LEU A 54 -6.13 -12.74 0.65
C LEU A 54 -7.37 -13.63 0.88
N GLY A 55 -7.20 -14.90 1.26
CA GLY A 55 -8.29 -15.82 1.63
C GLY A 55 -9.23 -16.25 0.48
N LYS A 56 -10.13 -17.19 0.80
CA LYS A 56 -11.00 -17.92 -0.15
C LYS A 56 -11.92 -17.05 -1.04
N SER A 57 -12.20 -15.80 -0.66
CA SER A 57 -13.07 -14.87 -1.41
C SER A 57 -12.49 -14.39 -2.74
N LEU A 58 -11.23 -14.65 -3.01
CA LEU A 58 -10.50 -14.08 -4.14
C LEU A 58 -10.50 -14.88 -5.42
N LYS A 59 -10.96 -16.14 -5.40
CA LYS A 59 -11.08 -16.91 -6.66
C LYS A 59 -11.91 -16.17 -7.72
N LYS A 60 -13.00 -15.49 -7.32
CA LYS A 60 -13.83 -14.66 -8.23
C LYS A 60 -13.14 -13.39 -8.73
N ARG A 61 -12.04 -12.97 -8.10
CA ARG A 61 -11.33 -11.72 -8.39
C ARG A 61 -9.92 -11.92 -8.94
N ALA A 62 -9.48 -13.17 -9.05
CA ALA A 62 -8.17 -13.51 -9.61
C ALA A 62 -7.97 -12.91 -11.01
N ALA A 63 -9.02 -12.88 -11.84
CA ALA A 63 -8.98 -12.26 -13.16
C ALA A 63 -8.72 -10.75 -13.11
N LEU A 64 -9.34 -10.04 -12.16
CA LEU A 64 -9.13 -8.60 -11.97
C LEU A 64 -7.70 -8.31 -11.50
N TYR A 65 -7.22 -9.08 -10.51
CA TYR A 65 -5.84 -8.96 -10.05
C TYR A 65 -4.82 -9.34 -11.12
N LYS A 66 -5.12 -10.36 -11.93
CA LYS A 66 -4.29 -10.77 -13.05
C LYS A 66 -4.12 -9.64 -14.08
N LYS A 67 -5.18 -8.85 -14.29
CA LYS A 67 -5.17 -7.70 -15.20
C LYS A 67 -4.39 -6.51 -14.62
N TYR A 68 -4.58 -6.18 -13.33
CA TYR A 68 -3.98 -4.99 -12.71
C TYR A 68 -2.60 -5.24 -12.10
N LEU A 69 -2.27 -6.49 -11.73
CA LEU A 69 -0.94 -6.88 -11.27
C LEU A 69 -0.19 -7.63 -12.40
N SER A 70 -0.15 -7.04 -13.58
CA SER A 70 0.50 -7.62 -14.75
C SER A 70 2.03 -7.63 -14.64
N VAL A 71 2.61 -6.73 -13.85
CA VAL A 71 4.06 -6.67 -13.64
C VAL A 71 4.46 -7.77 -12.67
N ARG A 72 5.03 -8.85 -13.24
CA ARG A 72 5.50 -10.04 -12.50
C ARG A 72 7.01 -10.23 -12.63
N ASP A 73 7.69 -9.18 -13.05
CA ASP A 73 9.13 -9.21 -13.13
C ASP A 73 9.73 -9.40 -11.74
N ARG A 74 10.57 -10.40 -11.63
CA ARG A 74 11.19 -10.82 -10.38
C ARG A 74 12.08 -9.73 -9.80
N SER A 75 12.83 -9.06 -10.64
CA SER A 75 13.76 -8.02 -10.24
C SER A 75 12.99 -6.80 -9.73
N TYR A 76 11.89 -6.45 -10.41
CA TYR A 76 11.00 -5.38 -9.97
C TYR A 76 10.36 -5.67 -8.61
N LEU A 77 9.90 -6.90 -8.37
CA LEU A 77 9.30 -7.29 -7.10
C LEU A 77 10.32 -7.26 -5.97
N HIS A 78 11.53 -7.78 -6.19
CA HIS A 78 12.62 -7.68 -5.22
C HIS A 78 12.99 -6.22 -4.91
N TRP A 79 13.11 -5.41 -5.95
CA TRP A 79 13.37 -3.98 -5.83
C TRP A 79 12.26 -3.28 -5.02
N SER A 80 10.99 -3.58 -5.30
CA SER A 80 9.85 -3.00 -4.60
C SER A 80 9.83 -3.38 -3.12
N ILE A 81 10.02 -4.67 -2.81
CA ILE A 81 10.10 -5.17 -1.43
C ILE A 81 11.27 -4.51 -0.68
N TYR A 82 12.45 -4.45 -1.31
CA TYR A 82 13.61 -3.79 -0.74
C TYR A 82 13.32 -2.32 -0.38
N ASN A 83 12.73 -1.57 -1.33
CA ASN A 83 12.45 -0.16 -1.13
C ASN A 83 11.39 0.08 -0.04
N VAL A 84 10.33 -0.74 0.02
CA VAL A 84 9.31 -0.62 1.08
C VAL A 84 9.90 -0.93 2.46
N ILE A 85 10.67 -2.01 2.58
CA ILE A 85 11.23 -2.44 3.85
C ILE A 85 12.31 -1.47 4.36
N ASN A 86 13.12 -0.91 3.46
CA ASN A 86 14.21 0.00 3.82
C ASN A 86 13.84 1.47 3.65
N TRP A 87 12.56 1.77 3.43
CA TRP A 87 12.11 3.14 3.30
C TRP A 87 12.30 3.94 4.60
N ASN A 88 12.98 5.05 4.51
CA ASN A 88 13.32 5.89 5.66
C ASN A 88 12.28 6.97 5.96
N GLY A 89 11.14 6.91 5.28
CA GLY A 89 10.10 7.94 5.41
C GLY A 89 10.34 9.14 4.49
N VAL A 90 9.57 10.18 4.71
CA VAL A 90 9.74 11.47 4.05
C VAL A 90 10.48 12.43 4.97
N ILE A 91 11.30 13.32 4.42
CA ILE A 91 12.03 14.34 5.20
C ILE A 91 11.03 15.28 5.89
N LYS A 92 9.96 15.65 5.17
CA LYS A 92 8.89 16.49 5.68
C LYS A 92 7.56 16.11 5.05
N THR A 93 6.56 15.82 5.87
CA THR A 93 5.20 15.57 5.39
C THR A 93 4.64 16.85 4.76
N PRO A 94 4.14 16.80 3.51
CA PRO A 94 3.53 17.95 2.86
C PRO A 94 2.34 18.47 3.68
N LYS A 95 2.24 19.79 3.85
CA LYS A 95 1.12 20.42 4.59
C LYS A 95 -0.23 20.19 3.92
N ASN A 96 -0.23 20.01 2.59
CA ASN A 96 -1.40 19.78 1.75
C ASN A 96 -1.66 18.30 1.48
N LEU A 97 -1.19 17.41 2.38
CA LEU A 97 -1.39 15.97 2.27
C LEU A 97 -2.80 15.58 2.75
N VAL A 98 -3.50 14.82 1.92
CA VAL A 98 -4.71 14.06 2.28
C VAL A 98 -4.37 12.58 2.28
N HIS A 99 -4.61 11.91 3.40
CA HIS A 99 -4.36 10.48 3.54
C HIS A 99 -5.69 9.74 3.67
N ILE A 100 -6.03 8.87 2.72
CA ILE A 100 -7.25 8.06 2.73
C ILE A 100 -6.84 6.62 3.05
N HIS A 101 -7.40 6.04 4.13
CA HIS A 101 -6.98 4.74 4.61
C HIS A 101 -8.15 3.85 5.01
N GLY A 102 -8.00 2.53 4.85
CA GLY A 102 -9.06 1.56 5.09
C GLY A 102 -8.93 0.87 6.45
N THR A 103 -10.08 0.59 7.11
CA THR A 103 -10.10 -0.13 8.40
C THR A 103 -9.56 -1.55 8.32
N ASP A 104 -9.73 -2.20 7.17
CA ASP A 104 -9.37 -3.61 6.95
C ASP A 104 -8.02 -3.77 6.20
N ASP A 105 -7.21 -2.72 6.15
CA ASP A 105 -5.87 -2.81 5.55
C ASP A 105 -4.95 -3.67 6.44
N LYS A 106 -4.66 -4.88 5.94
CA LYS A 106 -3.78 -5.85 6.61
C LYS A 106 -2.30 -5.66 6.26
N VAL A 107 -2.01 -4.88 5.23
CA VAL A 107 -0.63 -4.56 4.83
C VAL A 107 -0.09 -3.45 5.71
N PHE A 108 -0.83 -2.34 5.78
CA PHE A 108 -0.57 -1.21 6.68
C PHE A 108 -1.76 -1.04 7.63
N PRO A 109 -1.77 -1.70 8.80
CA PRO A 109 -2.90 -1.64 9.71
C PRO A 109 -3.23 -0.21 10.15
N LEU A 110 -4.52 0.16 10.14
CA LEU A 110 -5.00 1.49 10.50
C LEU A 110 -4.47 1.98 11.87
N LYS A 111 -4.29 1.07 12.82
CA LYS A 111 -3.73 1.39 14.16
C LYS A 111 -2.34 2.04 14.13
N ASN A 112 -1.60 1.88 13.04
CA ASN A 112 -0.28 2.47 12.87
C ASN A 112 -0.33 3.79 12.11
N VAL A 113 -1.48 4.10 11.49
CA VAL A 113 -1.67 5.26 10.63
C VAL A 113 -2.34 6.38 11.41
N SER A 114 -1.84 7.59 11.28
CA SER A 114 -2.37 8.79 11.94
C SER A 114 -2.94 9.78 10.93
N ASN A 115 -3.87 10.64 11.40
CA ASN A 115 -4.40 11.76 10.61
C ASN A 115 -4.79 11.35 9.17
N CYS A 116 -5.78 10.45 9.06
CA CYS A 116 -6.29 9.98 7.79
C CYS A 116 -7.83 10.03 7.74
N VAL A 117 -8.35 10.13 6.52
CA VAL A 117 -9.76 9.90 6.22
C VAL A 117 -9.98 8.38 6.20
N VAL A 118 -10.87 7.91 7.07
CA VAL A 118 -11.09 6.47 7.25
C VAL A 118 -12.17 5.98 6.29
N VAL A 119 -11.89 4.89 5.58
CA VAL A 119 -12.85 4.18 4.73
C VAL A 119 -13.20 2.85 5.37
N GLU A 120 -14.42 2.72 5.86
CA GLU A 120 -14.92 1.53 6.53
C GLU A 120 -14.93 0.32 5.60
N GLY A 121 -14.41 -0.82 6.08
CA GLY A 121 -14.24 -2.05 5.30
C GLY A 121 -13.26 -1.90 4.12
N GLY A 122 -12.46 -0.84 4.10
CA GLY A 122 -11.42 -0.61 3.10
C GLY A 122 -10.21 -1.51 3.35
N THR A 123 -9.83 -2.30 2.34
CA THR A 123 -8.60 -3.13 2.36
C THR A 123 -7.45 -2.40 1.68
N HIS A 124 -6.23 -2.96 1.71
CA HIS A 124 -5.06 -2.38 1.02
C HIS A 124 -5.31 -2.07 -0.47
N VAL A 125 -6.15 -2.85 -1.12
CA VAL A 125 -6.55 -2.66 -2.52
C VAL A 125 -7.95 -2.02 -2.65
N MET A 126 -8.37 -1.22 -1.68
CA MET A 126 -9.71 -0.63 -1.63
C MET A 126 -10.03 0.24 -2.84
N ILE A 127 -9.04 0.77 -3.54
CA ILE A 127 -9.24 1.55 -4.77
C ILE A 127 -10.05 0.80 -5.82
N LEU A 128 -9.92 -0.54 -5.87
CA LEU A 128 -10.67 -1.41 -6.79
C LEU A 128 -12.09 -1.71 -6.32
N ARG A 129 -12.39 -1.49 -5.04
CA ARG A 129 -13.66 -1.95 -4.42
C ARG A 129 -14.50 -0.83 -3.85
N LYS A 130 -13.87 0.23 -3.41
CA LYS A 130 -14.47 1.39 -2.76
C LYS A 130 -14.26 2.67 -3.58
N SER A 131 -14.12 2.52 -4.91
CA SER A 131 -13.81 3.62 -5.81
C SER A 131 -14.77 4.82 -5.64
N LYS A 132 -16.08 4.57 -5.54
CA LYS A 132 -17.06 5.64 -5.33
C LYS A 132 -16.82 6.46 -4.06
N THR A 133 -16.57 5.77 -2.93
CA THR A 133 -16.27 6.41 -1.64
C THR A 133 -14.96 7.19 -1.72
N ILE A 134 -13.93 6.59 -2.30
CA ILE A 134 -12.61 7.23 -2.46
C ILE A 134 -12.74 8.47 -3.35
N THR A 135 -13.43 8.37 -4.50
CA THR A 135 -13.67 9.49 -5.40
C THR A 135 -14.38 10.64 -4.68
N LYS A 136 -15.38 10.34 -3.86
CA LYS A 136 -16.06 11.36 -3.04
C LYS A 136 -15.07 12.12 -2.15
N HIS A 137 -14.24 11.39 -1.37
CA HIS A 137 -13.24 12.02 -0.49
C HIS A 137 -12.18 12.80 -1.26
N ILE A 138 -11.80 12.35 -2.46
CA ILE A 138 -10.88 13.08 -3.32
C ILE A 138 -11.54 14.42 -3.74
N HIS A 139 -12.78 14.40 -4.23
CA HIS A 139 -13.49 15.61 -4.62
C HIS A 139 -13.62 16.58 -3.45
N GLU A 140 -14.09 16.12 -2.29
CA GLU A 140 -14.18 16.93 -1.07
C GLU A 140 -12.84 17.58 -0.73
N SER A 141 -11.75 16.85 -0.87
CA SER A 141 -10.41 17.37 -0.55
C SER A 141 -9.88 18.39 -1.55
N LEU A 142 -10.42 18.44 -2.77
CA LEU A 142 -9.98 19.38 -3.81
C LEU A 142 -10.74 20.70 -3.77
N ILE A 143 -11.90 20.75 -3.13
CA ILE A 143 -12.75 21.95 -3.02
C ILE A 143 -12.22 22.89 -1.91
N PHE A 144 -11.52 22.38 -0.93
CA PHE A 144 -10.90 23.11 0.18
C PHE A 144 -9.36 23.05 0.08
#